data_236e8fc4cb683b9585c1924de186cffe
#
_entry.id   236e8fc4cb683b9585c1924de186cffe
#
_cell.length_a   1.000
_cell.length_b   1.000
_cell.length_c   1.000
_cell.angle_alpha   90.00
_cell.angle_beta   90.00
_cell.angle_gamma   90.00
#
_symmetry.space_group_name_H-M   'P 1'
#
loop_
_entity.id
_entity.type
_entity.pdbx_description
1 polymer ?
#
loop_
_entity_poly.entity_id
_entity_poly.type
_entity_poly.pdbx_seq_one_letter_code
_entity_poly.pdbx_strand_id
1 'polypeptide(L)'
;GGAGARQRQERRIVAQGIESGNSREQMVAEILQEYEIQSKSRAKLIADQETITTLETGHYDMMRSSGAVTKTWHHRPQKNPRDGRDGGPNHVAMDGETVPIDGTFSNGLRYPCDPMGPARETIKCRCYVTYNR
;
A
#
# COMPACT_ATOMS: atom_id res chain seq x y z
N GLY A 1 -8.91 14.84 14.64
CA GLY A 1 -7.79 15.75 14.59
C GLY A 1 -7.28 16.01 13.18
N GLY A 2 -6.40 17.01 13.04
CA GLY A 2 -5.87 17.44 11.76
C GLY A 2 -5.16 16.34 10.96
N ALA A 3 -4.46 15.43 11.63
CA ALA A 3 -3.71 14.35 10.96
C ALA A 3 -4.63 13.39 10.20
N GLY A 4 -5.76 13.00 10.80
CA GLY A 4 -6.71 12.10 10.15
C GLY A 4 -7.41 12.76 8.97
N ALA A 5 -7.80 14.04 9.09
CA ALA A 5 -8.43 14.80 8.02
C ALA A 5 -7.47 14.99 6.84
N ARG A 6 -6.20 15.31 7.11
CA ARG A 6 -5.16 15.48 6.10
C ARG A 6 -4.92 14.18 5.32
N GLN A 7 -4.85 13.07 6.02
CA GLN A 7 -4.62 11.77 5.41
C GLN A 7 -5.78 11.37 4.49
N ARG A 8 -7.02 11.61 4.89
CA ARG A 8 -8.19 11.36 4.05
C ARG A 8 -8.19 12.25 2.80
N GLN A 9 -7.76 13.50 2.93
CA GLN A 9 -7.64 14.43 1.82
C GLN A 9 -6.60 13.96 0.81
N GLU A 10 -5.44 13.52 1.29
CA GLU A 10 -4.37 12.99 0.44
C GLU A 10 -4.85 11.76 -0.34
N ARG A 11 -5.56 10.84 0.30
CA ARG A 11 -6.13 9.66 -0.36
C ARG A 11 -7.14 10.04 -1.43
N ARG A 12 -7.95 11.04 -1.18
CA ARG A 12 -8.93 11.53 -2.16
C ARG A 12 -8.23 12.09 -3.40
N ILE A 13 -7.17 12.89 -3.21
CA ILE A 13 -6.39 13.45 -4.31
C ILE A 13 -5.82 12.33 -5.18
N VAL A 14 -5.23 11.32 -4.56
CA VAL A 14 -4.65 10.18 -5.29
C VAL A 14 -5.73 9.37 -6.01
N ALA A 15 -6.84 9.06 -5.35
CA ALA A 15 -7.93 8.30 -5.95
C ALA A 15 -8.53 9.04 -7.15
N GLN A 16 -8.78 10.33 -7.04
CA GLN A 16 -9.28 11.16 -8.15
C GLN A 16 -8.26 11.23 -9.27
N GLY A 17 -6.97 11.33 -8.93
CA GLY A 17 -5.89 11.36 -9.92
C GLY A 17 -5.82 10.07 -10.72
N ILE A 18 -5.99 8.93 -10.08
CA ILE A 18 -6.01 7.63 -10.75
C ILE A 18 -7.20 7.55 -11.73
N GLU A 19 -8.38 7.93 -11.27
CA GLU A 19 -9.60 7.94 -12.11
C GLU A 19 -9.46 8.86 -13.32
N SER A 20 -8.84 10.02 -13.12
CA SER A 20 -8.65 11.03 -14.18
C SER A 20 -7.46 10.76 -15.08
N GLY A 21 -6.65 9.73 -14.79
CA GLY A 21 -5.44 9.45 -15.54
C GLY A 21 -4.31 10.42 -15.26
N ASN A 22 -4.32 11.10 -14.13
CA ASN A 22 -3.25 12.03 -13.74
C ASN A 22 -1.94 11.27 -13.52
N SER A 23 -0.83 11.90 -13.89
CA SER A 23 0.50 11.34 -13.62
C SER A 23 0.86 11.48 -12.14
N ARG A 24 1.89 10.75 -11.71
CA ARG A 24 2.42 10.88 -10.36
C ARG A 24 2.87 12.32 -10.08
N GLU A 25 3.48 12.97 -11.06
CA GLU A 25 3.94 14.36 -10.96
C GLU A 25 2.77 15.33 -10.75
N GLN A 26 1.65 15.11 -11.41
CA GLN A 26 0.44 15.91 -11.22
C GLN A 26 -0.14 15.72 -9.82
N MET A 27 -0.18 14.49 -9.32
CA MET A 27 -0.65 14.21 -7.97
C MET A 27 0.25 14.82 -6.89
N VAL A 28 1.57 14.77 -7.10
CA VAL A 28 2.55 15.41 -6.19
C VAL A 28 2.33 16.92 -6.14
N ALA A 29 2.16 17.55 -7.29
CA ALA A 29 1.91 18.99 -7.36
C ALA A 29 0.64 19.39 -6.61
N GLU A 30 -0.41 18.61 -6.74
CA GLU A 30 -1.69 18.84 -6.06
C GLU A 30 -1.56 18.70 -4.54
N ILE A 31 -0.85 17.67 -4.07
CA ILE A 31 -0.58 17.48 -2.64
C ILE A 31 0.23 18.63 -2.07
N LEU A 32 1.27 19.08 -2.79
CA LEU A 32 2.10 20.22 -2.37
C LEU A 32 1.28 21.48 -2.25
N GLN A 33 0.43 21.74 -3.24
CA GLN A 33 -0.43 22.93 -3.26
C GLN A 33 -1.43 22.93 -2.11
N GLU A 34 -2.08 21.78 -1.87
CA GLU A 34 -3.15 21.66 -0.86
C GLU A 34 -2.62 21.82 0.56
N TYR A 35 -1.46 21.28 0.87
CA TYR A 35 -0.93 21.20 2.24
C TYR A 35 0.32 22.02 2.47
N GLU A 36 0.78 22.77 1.48
CA GLU A 36 2.01 23.57 1.57
C GLU A 36 3.21 22.73 2.03
N ILE A 37 3.29 21.48 1.53
CA ILE A 37 4.38 20.55 1.89
C ILE A 37 5.69 21.05 1.29
N GLN A 38 6.69 21.28 2.15
CA GLN A 38 8.00 21.82 1.75
C GLN A 38 8.85 20.79 0.99
N SER A 39 8.70 19.50 1.31
CA SER A 39 9.52 18.44 0.74
C SER A 39 8.83 17.74 -0.42
N LYS A 40 9.35 17.93 -1.63
CA LYS A 40 8.91 17.22 -2.83
C LYS A 40 9.08 15.69 -2.68
N SER A 41 10.16 15.24 -2.07
CA SER A 41 10.42 13.82 -1.84
C SER A 41 9.37 13.19 -0.93
N ARG A 42 8.94 13.90 0.10
CA ARG A 42 7.91 13.44 1.02
C ARG A 42 6.55 13.33 0.33
N ALA A 43 6.16 14.35 -0.45
CA ALA A 43 4.91 14.34 -1.20
C ALA A 43 4.88 13.19 -2.19
N LYS A 44 6.00 12.93 -2.83
CA LYS A 44 6.17 11.82 -3.77
C LYS A 44 6.00 10.46 -3.09
N LEU A 45 6.59 10.30 -1.90
CA LEU A 45 6.44 9.08 -1.10
C LEU A 45 4.97 8.86 -0.70
N ILE A 46 4.28 9.92 -0.28
CA ILE A 46 2.87 9.86 0.08
C ILE A 46 2.02 9.42 -1.12
N ALA A 47 2.24 10.06 -2.28
CA ALA A 47 1.51 9.72 -3.49
C ALA A 47 1.76 8.27 -3.92
N ASP A 48 3.00 7.81 -3.89
CA ASP A 48 3.36 6.44 -4.22
C ASP A 48 2.69 5.44 -3.26
N GLN A 49 2.74 5.72 -1.96
CA GLN A 49 2.18 4.85 -0.93
C GLN A 49 0.65 4.75 -1.07
N GLU A 50 -0.03 5.86 -1.25
CA GLU A 50 -1.49 5.86 -1.40
C GLU A 50 -1.92 5.21 -2.72
N THR A 51 -1.14 5.35 -3.78
CA THR A 51 -1.39 4.68 -5.05
C THR A 51 -1.34 3.16 -4.87
N ILE A 52 -0.30 2.65 -4.24
CA ILE A 52 -0.14 1.22 -4.00
C ILE A 52 -1.27 0.70 -3.11
N THR A 53 -1.59 1.41 -2.03
CA THR A 53 -2.68 1.04 -1.12
C THR A 53 -4.01 0.97 -1.86
N THR A 54 -4.31 1.95 -2.70
CA THR A 54 -5.56 1.99 -3.47
C THR A 54 -5.66 0.81 -4.44
N LEU A 55 -4.56 0.53 -5.17
CA LEU A 55 -4.52 -0.57 -6.12
C LEU A 55 -4.65 -1.93 -5.44
N GLU A 56 -3.93 -2.14 -4.33
CA GLU A 56 -3.99 -3.40 -3.58
C GLU A 56 -5.37 -3.62 -2.95
N THR A 57 -5.97 -2.58 -2.39
CA THR A 57 -7.33 -2.64 -1.83
C THR A 57 -8.35 -2.99 -2.91
N GLY A 58 -8.29 -2.34 -4.06
CA GLY A 58 -9.19 -2.62 -5.18
C GLY A 58 -9.01 -4.01 -5.73
N HIS A 59 -7.77 -4.47 -5.86
CA HIS A 59 -7.47 -5.83 -6.33
C HIS A 59 -8.01 -6.89 -5.35
N TYR A 60 -7.79 -6.70 -4.06
CA TYR A 60 -8.31 -7.58 -3.03
C TYR A 60 -9.84 -7.68 -3.09
N ASP A 61 -10.52 -6.53 -3.12
CA ASP A 61 -11.99 -6.48 -3.17
C ASP A 61 -12.53 -7.17 -4.43
N MET A 62 -11.92 -6.90 -5.57
CA MET A 62 -12.31 -7.51 -6.85
C MET A 62 -12.14 -9.04 -6.82
N MET A 63 -10.99 -9.51 -6.36
CA MET A 63 -10.69 -10.94 -6.35
C MET A 63 -11.55 -11.68 -5.33
N ARG A 64 -11.81 -11.08 -4.18
CA ARG A 64 -12.72 -11.63 -3.19
C ARG A 64 -14.14 -11.79 -3.76
N SER A 65 -14.64 -10.75 -4.43
CA SER A 65 -15.97 -10.78 -5.07
C SER A 65 -16.03 -11.77 -6.23
N SER A 66 -14.91 -12.03 -6.89
CA SER A 66 -14.82 -12.97 -8.02
C SER A 66 -14.68 -14.43 -7.60
N GLY A 67 -14.66 -14.71 -6.30
CA GLY A 67 -14.60 -16.07 -5.78
C GLY A 67 -13.22 -16.61 -5.48
N ALA A 68 -12.21 -15.76 -5.30
CA ALA A 68 -10.90 -16.19 -4.84
C ALA A 68 -11.02 -16.84 -3.46
N VAL A 69 -10.32 -17.94 -3.25
CA VAL A 69 -10.38 -18.74 -2.02
C VAL A 69 -9.15 -18.54 -1.15
N THR A 70 -7.99 -18.41 -1.77
CA THR A 70 -6.71 -18.20 -1.08
C THR A 70 -5.94 -17.05 -1.71
N LYS A 71 -4.93 -16.58 -0.97
CA LYS A 71 -4.02 -15.52 -1.42
C LYS A 71 -2.61 -15.86 -0.94
N THR A 72 -1.62 -15.50 -1.74
CA THR A 72 -0.21 -15.80 -1.48
C THR A 72 0.62 -14.53 -1.52
N TRP A 73 1.42 -14.32 -0.47
CA TRP A 73 2.31 -13.18 -0.36
C TRP A 73 3.58 -13.43 -1.17
N HIS A 74 4.02 -12.42 -1.93
CA HIS A 74 5.25 -12.45 -2.69
C HIS A 74 6.12 -11.26 -2.35
N HIS A 75 7.37 -11.52 -1.97
CA HIS A 75 8.36 -10.48 -1.77
C HIS A 75 8.93 -10.05 -3.12
N ARG A 76 8.96 -8.75 -3.38
CA ARG A 76 9.62 -8.19 -4.57
C ARG A 76 11.01 -7.70 -4.16
N PRO A 77 12.09 -8.17 -4.82
CA PRO A 77 13.44 -7.70 -4.52
C PRO A 77 13.55 -6.18 -4.62
N GLN A 78 14.21 -5.56 -3.67
CA GLN A 78 14.42 -4.11 -3.62
C GLN A 78 15.73 -3.80 -2.91
N LYS A 79 16.22 -2.56 -3.08
CA LYS A 79 17.52 -2.13 -2.55
C LYS A 79 17.61 -2.29 -1.02
N ASN A 80 16.55 -1.94 -0.31
CA ASN A 80 16.49 -2.04 1.16
C ASN A 80 15.34 -3.01 1.52
N PRO A 81 15.55 -4.33 1.41
CA PRO A 81 14.49 -5.29 1.67
C PRO A 81 14.10 -5.31 3.14
N ARG A 82 12.83 -5.62 3.41
CA ARG A 82 12.33 -5.80 4.76
C ARG A 82 12.59 -7.23 5.20
N ASP A 83 13.83 -7.47 5.66
CA ASP A 83 14.29 -8.80 6.04
C ASP A 83 14.45 -9.00 7.56
N GLY A 84 14.05 -8.00 8.36
CA GLY A 84 14.10 -8.09 9.81
C GLY A 84 15.45 -7.80 10.46
N ARG A 85 16.48 -7.45 9.69
CA ARG A 85 17.83 -7.21 10.24
C ARG A 85 17.87 -6.08 11.26
N ASP A 86 17.02 -5.09 11.09
CA ASP A 86 16.94 -3.92 11.97
C ASP A 86 15.94 -4.13 13.14
N GLY A 87 15.44 -5.35 13.33
CA GLY A 87 14.39 -5.65 14.29
C GLY A 87 13.00 -5.26 13.82
N GLY A 88 12.87 -4.79 12.57
CA GLY A 88 11.60 -4.41 11.95
C GLY A 88 10.93 -5.56 11.20
N PRO A 89 10.03 -5.23 10.27
CA PRO A 89 9.29 -6.22 9.49
C PRO A 89 10.20 -7.15 8.69
N ASN A 90 9.80 -8.40 8.55
CA ASN A 90 10.51 -9.39 7.75
C ASN A 90 9.61 -9.92 6.63
N HIS A 91 9.43 -9.11 5.59
CA HIS A 91 8.62 -9.47 4.43
C HIS A 91 9.32 -10.49 3.52
N VAL A 92 10.64 -10.59 3.61
CA VAL A 92 11.41 -11.61 2.87
C VAL A 92 11.01 -13.00 3.34
N ALA A 93 10.89 -13.21 4.66
CA ALA A 93 10.49 -14.48 5.23
C ALA A 93 9.02 -14.84 4.92
N MET A 94 8.21 -13.87 4.58
CA MET A 94 6.80 -14.10 4.25
C MET A 94 6.58 -14.57 2.80
N ASP A 95 7.61 -14.52 1.96
CA ASP A 95 7.49 -14.92 0.56
C ASP A 95 6.94 -16.36 0.44
N GLY A 96 5.87 -16.51 -0.31
CA GLY A 96 5.19 -17.79 -0.47
C GLY A 96 4.15 -18.13 0.60
N GLU A 97 3.99 -17.29 1.61
CA GLU A 97 2.95 -17.50 2.64
C GLU A 97 1.56 -17.44 2.01
N THR A 98 0.77 -18.51 2.20
CA THR A 98 -0.57 -18.63 1.65
C THR A 98 -1.59 -18.75 2.77
N VAL A 99 -2.64 -17.94 2.71
CA VAL A 99 -3.72 -17.91 3.71
C VAL A 99 -5.07 -17.85 3.01
N PRO A 100 -6.17 -18.18 3.71
CA PRO A 100 -7.51 -17.99 3.16
C PRO A 100 -7.76 -16.52 2.80
N ILE A 101 -8.62 -16.28 1.81
CA ILE A 101 -8.93 -14.92 1.34
C ILE A 101 -9.38 -13.98 2.46
N ASP A 102 -10.15 -14.49 3.42
CA ASP A 102 -10.63 -13.69 4.56
C ASP A 102 -9.68 -13.69 5.76
N GLY A 103 -8.54 -14.37 5.65
CA GLY A 103 -7.53 -14.41 6.72
C GLY A 103 -6.53 -13.28 6.63
N THR A 104 -5.66 -13.23 7.62
CA THR A 104 -4.53 -12.30 7.64
C THR A 104 -3.22 -13.06 7.53
N PHE A 105 -2.21 -12.43 6.92
CA PHE A 105 -0.85 -12.96 6.91
C PHE A 105 -0.23 -12.87 8.29
N SER A 106 0.93 -13.49 8.48
CA SER A 106 1.61 -13.56 9.78
C SER A 106 1.91 -12.19 10.40
N ASN A 107 2.00 -11.14 9.59
CA ASN A 107 2.19 -9.75 10.06
C ASN A 107 0.87 -9.03 10.38
N GLY A 108 -0.26 -9.71 10.31
CA GLY A 108 -1.57 -9.13 10.59
C GLY A 108 -2.23 -8.39 9.44
N LEU A 109 -1.60 -8.34 8.27
CA LEU A 109 -2.16 -7.65 7.10
C LEU A 109 -3.02 -8.59 6.28
N ARG A 110 -4.09 -8.05 5.68
CA ARG A 110 -4.91 -8.78 4.71
C ARG A 110 -4.26 -8.82 3.33
N TYR A 111 -3.46 -7.81 3.01
CA TYR A 111 -2.69 -7.67 1.76
C TYR A 111 -1.59 -6.64 1.99
N PRO A 112 -0.58 -6.57 1.10
CA PRO A 112 0.47 -5.55 1.22
C PRO A 112 -0.11 -4.14 1.20
N CYS A 113 0.41 -3.26 2.04
CA CYS A 113 -0.04 -1.88 2.17
C CYS A 113 -1.50 -1.74 2.62
N ASP A 114 -1.99 -2.73 3.38
CA ASP A 114 -3.33 -2.70 3.97
C ASP A 114 -3.49 -1.43 4.83
N PRO A 115 -4.48 -0.56 4.54
CA PRO A 115 -4.65 0.67 5.31
C PRO A 115 -5.05 0.43 6.77
N MET A 116 -5.49 -0.78 7.11
CA MET A 116 -5.80 -1.16 8.49
C MET A 116 -4.57 -1.63 9.26
N GLY A 117 -3.44 -1.81 8.59
CA GLY A 117 -2.22 -2.29 9.22
C GLY A 117 -1.34 -1.18 9.77
N PRO A 118 -0.34 -1.54 10.61
CA PRO A 118 0.59 -0.56 11.15
C PRO A 118 1.52 -0.02 10.08
N ALA A 119 1.90 1.26 10.21
CA ALA A 119 2.75 1.94 9.23
C ALA A 119 4.08 1.21 9.00
N ARG A 120 4.68 0.63 10.04
CA ARG A 120 5.94 -0.11 9.94
C ARG A 120 5.86 -1.30 8.98
N GLU A 121 4.67 -1.90 8.83
CA GLU A 121 4.44 -3.03 7.93
C GLU A 121 4.04 -2.60 6.51
N THR A 122 3.55 -1.37 6.35
CA THR A 122 2.95 -0.92 5.09
C THR A 122 3.78 0.12 4.35
N ILE A 123 4.46 1.04 5.05
CA ILE A 123 5.24 2.10 4.40
C ILE A 123 6.45 1.50 3.68
N LYS A 124 6.66 1.93 2.44
CA LYS A 124 7.75 1.48 1.54
C LYS A 124 7.73 -0.03 1.25
N CYS A 125 6.63 -0.72 1.53
CA CYS A 125 6.48 -2.10 1.14
C CYS A 125 6.30 -2.19 -0.38
N ARG A 126 6.99 -3.13 -1.01
CA ARG A 126 6.90 -3.39 -2.46
C ARG A 126 6.45 -4.82 -2.75
N CYS A 127 6.00 -5.53 -1.73
CA CYS A 127 5.46 -6.87 -1.89
C CYS A 127 4.15 -6.85 -2.67
N TYR A 128 3.75 -8.00 -3.17
CA TYR A 128 2.47 -8.14 -3.86
C TYR A 128 1.83 -9.47 -3.48
N VAL A 129 0.58 -9.64 -3.87
CA VAL A 129 -0.20 -10.84 -3.56
C VAL A 129 -0.80 -11.40 -4.85
N THR A 130 -0.76 -12.72 -4.99
CA THR A 130 -1.53 -13.42 -6.01
C THR A 130 -2.75 -14.06 -5.36
N TYR A 131 -3.84 -14.16 -6.12
CA TYR A 131 -5.11 -14.70 -5.64
C TYR A 131 -5.45 -15.95 -6.42
N ASN A 132 -5.93 -16.97 -5.69
CA ASN A 132 -6.23 -18.28 -6.27
C ASN A 132 -7.67 -18.68 -5.97
N ARG A 133 -8.30 -19.27 -6.96
CA ARG A 133 -9.66 -19.80 -6.85
C ARG A 133 -9.69 -21.25 -6.38
#